data_779a3835ece40c8371356464bfdee845
#
_entry.id   779a3835ece40c8371356464bfdee845
#
_cell.length_a   1.000
_cell.length_b   1.000
_cell.length_c   1.000
_cell.angle_alpha   90.00
_cell.angle_beta   90.00
_cell.angle_gamma   90.00
#
_symmetry.space_group_name_H-M   'P 1'
#
loop_
_entity.id
_entity.type
_entity.pdbx_description
1 polymer ?
#
loop_
_entity_poly.entity_id
_entity_poly.type
_entity_poly.pdbx_seq_one_letter_code
_entity_poly.pdbx_strand_id
1 'polypeptide(L)'
;MSSTTSGTRVQRMPRAQRRAQLLEAALTIFVSKGYHSAAMEDIAEEAGVSKPVLYQHFPGKLELYLALLDNQCDHLEGLVLEALNSSDDHEERVYATVLAFFEFVADEGGAFRLIYESDLTNEPQVRHRIDALEAQLGEAMAQRIIQDTPLPMELAEMLGLAMAGAAQVMARPRLAHGAHFPKEVAAQAAGHLAWRGLGSFPVNRMGAPVDPGTDSPQAG
;
A
#
# COMPACT_ATOMS: atom_id res chain seq x y z
N MET A 1 -60.49 -15.67 -10.52
CA MET A 1 -59.08 -16.06 -10.71
C MET A 1 -58.26 -14.78 -10.58
N SER A 2 -57.79 -14.50 -9.39
CA SER A 2 -57.02 -13.24 -9.11
C SER A 2 -55.52 -13.57 -9.18
N SER A 3 -54.87 -13.07 -10.19
CA SER A 3 -53.42 -13.20 -10.37
C SER A 3 -52.69 -12.17 -9.50
N THR A 4 -52.09 -12.64 -8.41
CA THR A 4 -51.26 -11.82 -7.55
C THR A 4 -49.87 -11.71 -8.20
N THR A 5 -49.60 -10.59 -8.86
CA THR A 5 -48.27 -10.25 -9.38
C THR A 5 -47.34 -9.89 -8.19
N SER A 6 -46.51 -10.83 -7.78
CA SER A 6 -45.47 -10.58 -6.78
C SER A 6 -44.39 -9.71 -7.40
N GLY A 7 -44.45 -8.40 -7.15
CA GLY A 7 -43.41 -7.47 -7.53
C GLY A 7 -42.16 -7.73 -6.71
N THR A 8 -41.13 -8.30 -7.33
CA THR A 8 -39.78 -8.45 -6.74
C THR A 8 -39.26 -7.06 -6.38
N ARG A 9 -39.26 -6.74 -5.10
CA ARG A 9 -38.72 -5.49 -4.56
C ARG A 9 -37.19 -5.52 -4.83
N VAL A 10 -36.74 -4.81 -5.85
CA VAL A 10 -35.31 -4.64 -6.11
C VAL A 10 -34.69 -4.03 -4.84
N GLN A 11 -33.93 -4.83 -4.13
CA GLN A 11 -33.31 -4.43 -2.88
C GLN A 11 -32.29 -3.32 -3.21
N ARG A 12 -32.53 -2.13 -2.68
CA ARG A 12 -31.68 -0.96 -2.93
C ARG A 12 -30.29 -1.23 -2.34
N MET A 13 -29.26 -1.21 -3.17
CA MET A 13 -27.86 -1.43 -2.75
C MET A 13 -27.50 -0.49 -1.59
N PRO A 14 -26.87 -0.99 -0.50
CA PRO A 14 -26.39 -0.15 0.61
C PRO A 14 -25.43 0.93 0.14
N ARG A 15 -25.46 2.09 0.81
CA ARG A 15 -24.65 3.27 0.42
C ARG A 15 -23.14 2.95 0.37
N ALA A 16 -22.64 2.17 1.34
CA ALA A 16 -21.23 1.77 1.39
C ALA A 16 -20.84 0.88 0.20
N GLN A 17 -21.68 -0.08 -0.15
CA GLN A 17 -21.45 -0.95 -1.30
C GLN A 17 -21.49 -0.17 -2.63
N ARG A 18 -22.40 0.80 -2.74
CA ARG A 18 -22.45 1.70 -3.91
C ARG A 18 -21.18 2.54 -4.00
N ARG A 19 -20.68 3.07 -2.86
CA ARG A 19 -19.44 3.83 -2.83
C ARG A 19 -18.25 2.99 -3.29
N ALA A 20 -18.12 1.74 -2.83
CA ALA A 20 -17.06 0.82 -3.26
C ALA A 20 -17.11 0.55 -4.78
N GLN A 21 -18.30 0.27 -5.32
CA GLN A 21 -18.50 0.09 -6.77
C GLN A 21 -18.05 1.32 -7.58
N LEU A 22 -18.35 2.53 -7.08
CA LEU A 22 -17.95 3.78 -7.75
C LEU A 22 -16.43 3.99 -7.71
N LEU A 23 -15.76 3.60 -6.63
CA LEU A 23 -14.30 3.67 -6.51
C LEU A 23 -13.61 2.66 -7.45
N GLU A 24 -14.14 1.46 -7.58
CA GLU A 24 -13.64 0.43 -8.52
C GLU A 24 -13.74 0.91 -9.98
N ALA A 25 -14.88 1.43 -10.38
CA ALA A 25 -15.06 2.02 -11.71
C ALA A 25 -14.13 3.23 -11.93
N ALA A 26 -13.95 4.07 -10.92
CA ALA A 26 -13.04 5.20 -10.99
C ALA A 26 -11.58 4.75 -11.18
N LEU A 27 -11.14 3.68 -10.49
CA LEU A 27 -9.80 3.11 -10.67
C LEU A 27 -9.59 2.69 -12.11
N THR A 28 -10.51 1.91 -12.69
CA THR A 28 -10.47 1.47 -14.08
C THR A 28 -10.31 2.64 -15.06
N ILE A 29 -11.12 3.69 -14.89
CA ILE A 29 -11.11 4.85 -15.80
C ILE A 29 -9.87 5.72 -15.59
N PHE A 30 -9.47 6.01 -14.35
CA PHE A 30 -8.27 6.83 -14.12
C PHE A 30 -6.98 6.13 -14.57
N VAL A 31 -6.87 4.82 -14.40
CA VAL A 31 -5.71 4.04 -14.86
C VAL A 31 -5.65 3.98 -16.38
N SER A 32 -6.80 3.82 -17.06
CA SER A 32 -6.83 3.67 -18.52
C SER A 32 -6.70 4.99 -19.27
N LYS A 33 -7.25 6.10 -18.77
CA LYS A 33 -7.32 7.39 -19.45
C LYS A 33 -6.42 8.47 -18.82
N GLY A 34 -5.89 8.27 -17.62
CA GLY A 34 -5.28 9.32 -16.79
C GLY A 34 -6.32 10.27 -16.20
N TYR A 35 -5.93 11.03 -15.18
CA TYR A 35 -6.86 11.93 -14.49
C TYR A 35 -7.42 13.01 -15.41
N HIS A 36 -6.58 13.67 -16.21
CA HIS A 36 -7.02 14.81 -17.01
C HIS A 36 -8.04 14.43 -18.08
N SER A 37 -7.86 13.28 -18.75
CA SER A 37 -8.74 12.82 -19.82
C SER A 37 -9.98 12.06 -19.34
N ALA A 38 -9.99 11.58 -18.09
CA ALA A 38 -11.14 10.91 -17.50
C ALA A 38 -12.28 11.90 -17.25
N ALA A 39 -13.51 11.51 -17.64
CA ALA A 39 -14.72 12.27 -17.36
C ALA A 39 -15.58 11.57 -16.28
N MET A 40 -16.33 12.34 -15.49
CA MET A 40 -17.29 11.78 -14.53
C MET A 40 -18.36 10.91 -15.21
N GLU A 41 -18.66 11.23 -16.46
CA GLU A 41 -19.56 10.48 -17.32
C GLU A 41 -19.05 9.07 -17.60
N ASP A 42 -17.77 8.93 -17.94
CA ASP A 42 -17.14 7.63 -18.20
C ASP A 42 -17.20 6.74 -16.95
N ILE A 43 -16.96 7.34 -15.77
CA ILE A 43 -16.99 6.63 -14.50
C ILE A 43 -18.41 6.20 -14.14
N ALA A 44 -19.42 7.05 -14.39
CA ALA A 44 -20.82 6.68 -14.16
C ALA A 44 -21.26 5.53 -15.08
N GLU A 45 -20.83 5.55 -16.34
CA GLU A 45 -21.09 4.50 -17.33
C GLU A 45 -20.42 3.19 -16.91
N GLU A 46 -19.13 3.21 -16.56
CA GLU A 46 -18.36 2.05 -16.08
C GLU A 46 -19.00 1.43 -14.84
N ALA A 47 -19.46 2.29 -13.91
CA ALA A 47 -20.16 1.83 -12.69
C ALA A 47 -21.62 1.37 -12.94
N GLY A 48 -22.17 1.55 -14.16
CA GLY A 48 -23.55 1.23 -14.47
C GLY A 48 -24.57 2.07 -13.68
N VAL A 49 -24.25 3.34 -13.39
CA VAL A 49 -25.12 4.24 -12.63
C VAL A 49 -25.42 5.53 -13.41
N SER A 50 -26.46 6.25 -13.03
CA SER A 50 -26.70 7.58 -13.56
C SER A 50 -25.77 8.63 -12.94
N LYS A 51 -25.43 9.70 -13.70
CA LYS A 51 -24.62 10.83 -13.21
C LYS A 51 -25.07 11.38 -11.86
N PRO A 52 -26.38 11.64 -11.64
CA PRO A 52 -26.85 12.13 -10.33
C PRO A 52 -26.48 11.20 -9.17
N VAL A 53 -26.47 9.88 -9.39
CA VAL A 53 -26.06 8.92 -8.36
C VAL A 53 -24.58 9.06 -8.04
N LEU A 54 -23.71 9.20 -9.06
CA LEU A 54 -22.27 9.45 -8.84
C LEU A 54 -22.05 10.76 -8.07
N TYR A 55 -22.69 11.84 -8.48
CA TYR A 55 -22.56 13.16 -7.83
C TYR A 55 -23.12 13.21 -6.40
N GLN A 56 -24.07 12.33 -6.03
CA GLN A 56 -24.53 12.15 -4.64
C GLN A 56 -23.45 11.58 -3.71
N HIS A 57 -22.49 10.82 -4.27
CA HIS A 57 -21.39 10.22 -3.51
C HIS A 57 -20.12 11.07 -3.55
N PHE A 58 -19.84 11.69 -4.69
CA PHE A 58 -18.63 12.46 -4.93
C PHE A 58 -18.99 13.75 -5.70
N PRO A 59 -18.86 14.92 -5.06
CA PRO A 59 -19.31 16.19 -5.65
C PRO A 59 -18.49 16.61 -6.88
N GLY A 60 -17.28 16.07 -7.05
CA GLY A 60 -16.42 16.35 -8.19
C GLY A 60 -15.39 15.27 -8.45
N LYS A 61 -14.65 15.45 -9.57
CA LYS A 61 -13.63 14.49 -10.03
C LYS A 61 -12.44 14.40 -9.07
N LEU A 62 -12.04 15.53 -8.48
CA LEU A 62 -10.94 15.58 -7.52
C LEU A 62 -11.30 14.86 -6.23
N GLU A 63 -12.49 15.09 -5.69
CA GLU A 63 -12.96 14.43 -4.46
C GLU A 63 -13.10 12.91 -4.66
N LEU A 64 -13.53 12.47 -5.84
CA LEU A 64 -13.56 11.06 -6.20
C LEU A 64 -12.15 10.48 -6.28
N TYR A 65 -11.24 11.18 -6.94
CA TYR A 65 -9.83 10.76 -7.05
C TYR A 65 -9.16 10.66 -5.68
N LEU A 66 -9.32 11.66 -4.83
CA LEU A 66 -8.75 11.67 -3.49
C LEU A 66 -9.32 10.54 -2.62
N ALA A 67 -10.64 10.30 -2.71
CA ALA A 67 -11.25 9.18 -1.98
C ALA A 67 -10.79 7.81 -2.49
N LEU A 68 -10.50 7.68 -3.78
CA LEU A 68 -9.91 6.49 -4.36
C LEU A 68 -8.46 6.33 -3.88
N LEU A 69 -7.67 7.40 -3.91
CA LEU A 69 -6.30 7.41 -3.43
C LEU A 69 -6.22 7.00 -1.95
N ASP A 70 -7.06 7.60 -1.09
CA ASP A 70 -7.16 7.23 0.33
C ASP A 70 -7.45 5.73 0.48
N ASN A 71 -8.42 5.20 -0.27
CA ASN A 71 -8.76 3.77 -0.22
C ASN A 71 -7.59 2.86 -0.62
N GLN A 72 -6.82 3.24 -1.63
CA GLN A 72 -5.66 2.44 -2.08
C GLN A 72 -4.47 2.57 -1.12
N CYS A 73 -4.27 3.75 -0.52
CA CYS A 73 -3.26 3.93 0.52
C CYS A 73 -3.58 3.07 1.75
N ASP A 74 -4.82 3.12 2.23
CA ASP A 74 -5.28 2.31 3.37
C ASP A 74 -5.11 0.80 3.10
N HIS A 75 -5.39 0.38 1.87
CA HIS A 75 -5.23 -1.02 1.46
C HIS A 75 -3.76 -1.47 1.49
N LEU A 76 -2.86 -0.69 0.88
CA LEU A 76 -1.43 -0.99 0.90
C LEU A 76 -0.87 -0.99 2.33
N GLU A 77 -1.23 0.01 3.14
CA GLU A 77 -0.84 0.07 4.55
C GLU A 77 -1.31 -1.18 5.31
N GLY A 78 -2.57 -1.59 5.12
CA GLY A 78 -3.13 -2.79 5.74
C GLY A 78 -2.33 -4.05 5.40
N LEU A 79 -2.00 -4.26 4.12
CA LEU A 79 -1.20 -5.40 3.65
C LEU A 79 0.20 -5.42 4.29
N VAL A 80 0.86 -4.27 4.35
CA VAL A 80 2.19 -4.14 4.95
C VAL A 80 2.14 -4.38 6.46
N LEU A 81 1.16 -3.81 7.17
CA LEU A 81 1.00 -4.02 8.60
C LEU A 81 0.69 -5.48 8.96
N GLU A 82 -0.13 -6.16 8.17
CA GLU A 82 -0.40 -7.59 8.32
C GLU A 82 0.88 -8.40 8.14
N ALA A 83 1.65 -8.13 7.11
CA ALA A 83 2.92 -8.79 6.83
C ALA A 83 3.96 -8.56 7.92
N LEU A 84 4.09 -7.34 8.45
CA LEU A 84 4.98 -6.99 9.56
C LEU A 84 4.63 -7.74 10.86
N ASN A 85 3.43 -8.27 10.99
CA ASN A 85 2.96 -9.02 12.16
C ASN A 85 2.75 -10.51 11.88
N SER A 86 3.13 -11.02 10.69
CA SER A 86 2.80 -12.37 10.24
C SER A 86 3.65 -13.48 10.87
N SER A 87 4.85 -13.18 11.38
CA SER A 87 5.78 -14.17 11.93
C SER A 87 6.64 -13.56 13.04
N ASP A 88 7.06 -14.38 14.00
CA ASP A 88 8.07 -14.04 14.99
C ASP A 88 9.50 -14.21 14.43
N ASP A 89 9.67 -14.93 13.33
CA ASP A 89 10.95 -15.03 12.61
C ASP A 89 11.20 -13.74 11.83
N HIS A 90 12.35 -13.12 12.08
CA HIS A 90 12.69 -11.81 11.51
C HIS A 90 12.90 -11.89 9.98
N GLU A 91 13.51 -12.97 9.48
CA GLU A 91 13.77 -13.16 8.05
C GLU A 91 12.46 -13.41 7.30
N GLU A 92 11.60 -14.30 7.83
CA GLU A 92 10.28 -14.57 7.26
C GLU A 92 9.43 -13.32 7.19
N ARG A 93 9.46 -12.49 8.23
CA ARG A 93 8.70 -11.24 8.31
C ARG A 93 9.18 -10.20 7.28
N VAL A 94 10.49 -10.02 7.14
CA VAL A 94 11.06 -9.13 6.09
C VAL A 94 10.63 -9.62 4.71
N TYR A 95 10.71 -10.92 4.46
CA TYR A 95 10.26 -11.51 3.20
C TYR A 95 8.75 -11.30 2.96
N ALA A 96 7.92 -11.56 3.97
CA ALA A 96 6.46 -11.37 3.88
C ALA A 96 6.10 -9.91 3.59
N THR A 97 6.80 -8.95 4.22
CA THR A 97 6.58 -7.52 4.00
C THR A 97 6.93 -7.09 2.56
N VAL A 98 8.06 -7.58 2.05
CA VAL A 98 8.44 -7.33 0.65
C VAL A 98 7.45 -7.99 -0.31
N LEU A 99 7.06 -9.24 -0.02
CA LEU A 99 6.10 -9.98 -0.85
C LEU A 99 4.74 -9.25 -0.92
N ALA A 100 4.22 -8.74 0.20
CA ALA A 100 2.97 -7.99 0.25
C ALA A 100 3.00 -6.77 -0.68
N PHE A 101 4.13 -6.07 -0.74
CA PHE A 101 4.31 -4.95 -1.67
C PHE A 101 4.31 -5.41 -3.13
N PHE A 102 4.99 -6.51 -3.45
CA PHE A 102 5.00 -7.08 -4.80
C PHE A 102 3.63 -7.66 -5.21
N GLU A 103 2.86 -8.19 -4.26
CA GLU A 103 1.48 -8.64 -4.48
C GLU A 103 0.57 -7.47 -4.82
N PHE A 104 0.63 -6.40 -4.04
CA PHE A 104 -0.11 -5.18 -4.33
C PHE A 104 0.18 -4.65 -5.75
N VAL A 105 1.45 -4.65 -6.18
CA VAL A 105 1.82 -4.26 -7.54
C VAL A 105 1.32 -5.24 -8.60
N ALA A 106 1.37 -6.55 -8.33
CA ALA A 106 0.98 -7.58 -9.30
C ALA A 106 -0.53 -7.67 -9.49
N ASP A 107 -1.27 -7.63 -8.40
CA ASP A 107 -2.71 -7.85 -8.39
C ASP A 107 -3.47 -6.53 -8.59
N GLU A 108 -2.88 -5.44 -8.13
CA GLU A 108 -3.47 -4.09 -8.17
C GLU A 108 -2.54 -3.07 -8.86
N GLY A 109 -1.90 -3.45 -9.97
CA GLY A 109 -0.97 -2.58 -10.70
C GLY A 109 -1.55 -1.22 -11.09
N GLY A 110 -2.87 -1.13 -11.27
CA GLY A 110 -3.59 0.13 -11.42
C GLY A 110 -3.52 1.00 -10.17
N ALA A 111 -3.70 0.42 -9.00
CA ALA A 111 -3.62 1.13 -7.72
C ALA A 111 -2.21 1.66 -7.45
N PHE A 112 -1.18 0.87 -7.74
CA PHE A 112 0.21 1.32 -7.64
C PHE A 112 0.49 2.53 -8.55
N ARG A 113 0.01 2.49 -9.80
CA ARG A 113 0.14 3.63 -10.73
C ARG A 113 -0.60 4.86 -10.21
N LEU A 114 -1.77 4.68 -9.62
CA LEU A 114 -2.53 5.78 -9.04
C LEU A 114 -1.75 6.48 -7.93
N ILE A 115 -1.08 5.72 -7.05
CA ILE A 115 -0.30 6.26 -5.93
C ILE A 115 1.01 6.88 -6.42
N TYR A 116 1.80 6.15 -7.22
CA TYR A 116 3.20 6.50 -7.46
C TYR A 116 3.52 7.02 -8.88
N GLU A 117 2.62 6.86 -9.86
CA GLU A 117 2.85 7.21 -11.26
C GLU A 117 1.77 8.13 -11.84
N SER A 118 0.95 8.73 -10.98
CA SER A 118 -0.13 9.62 -11.39
C SER A 118 0.40 10.94 -11.97
N ASP A 119 -0.34 11.47 -12.93
CA ASP A 119 -0.18 12.83 -13.46
C ASP A 119 -0.59 13.93 -12.46
N LEU A 120 -1.17 13.55 -11.32
CA LEU A 120 -1.55 14.44 -10.21
C LEU A 120 -0.55 14.47 -9.04
N THR A 121 0.62 13.84 -9.16
CA THR A 121 1.60 13.83 -8.06
C THR A 121 2.06 15.23 -7.61
N ASN A 122 1.87 16.26 -8.43
CA ASN A 122 2.15 17.66 -8.08
C ASN A 122 0.96 18.39 -7.44
N GLU A 123 -0.23 17.80 -7.42
CA GLU A 123 -1.38 18.34 -6.71
C GLU A 123 -1.13 18.27 -5.19
N PRO A 124 -1.18 19.41 -4.44
CA PRO A 124 -0.80 19.42 -3.03
C PRO A 124 -1.54 18.41 -2.16
N GLN A 125 -2.83 18.21 -2.41
CA GLN A 125 -3.64 17.27 -1.63
C GLN A 125 -3.26 15.80 -1.93
N VAL A 126 -2.90 15.49 -3.17
CA VAL A 126 -2.42 14.16 -3.59
C VAL A 126 -1.05 13.88 -2.97
N ARG A 127 -0.11 14.82 -3.10
CA ARG A 127 1.22 14.71 -2.50
C ARG A 127 1.15 14.48 -1.00
N HIS A 128 0.34 15.26 -0.29
CA HIS A 128 0.18 15.12 1.16
C HIS A 128 -0.25 13.70 1.58
N ARG A 129 -1.14 13.06 0.81
CA ARG A 129 -1.58 11.68 1.10
C ARG A 129 -0.50 10.65 0.85
N ILE A 130 0.26 10.84 -0.23
CA ILE A 130 1.38 9.94 -0.56
C ILE A 130 2.50 10.08 0.49
N ASP A 131 2.87 11.31 0.84
CA ASP A 131 3.87 11.58 1.87
C ASP A 131 3.44 11.00 3.24
N ALA A 132 2.13 11.07 3.56
CA ALA A 132 1.57 10.48 4.78
C ALA A 132 1.67 8.95 4.76
N LEU A 133 1.32 8.29 3.64
CA LEU A 133 1.48 6.84 3.48
C LEU A 133 2.94 6.41 3.65
N GLU A 134 3.87 7.09 2.99
CA GLU A 134 5.30 6.78 3.09
C GLU A 134 5.82 6.92 4.53
N ALA A 135 5.38 7.98 5.23
CA ALA A 135 5.73 8.18 6.63
C ALA A 135 5.15 7.07 7.53
N GLN A 136 3.88 6.68 7.34
CA GLN A 136 3.22 5.61 8.11
C GLN A 136 3.89 4.26 7.90
N LEU A 137 4.21 3.91 6.65
CA LEU A 137 4.95 2.67 6.34
C LEU A 137 6.35 2.68 6.96
N GLY A 138 7.07 3.81 6.85
CA GLY A 138 8.39 3.99 7.45
C GLY A 138 8.35 3.87 8.97
N GLU A 139 7.37 4.49 9.63
CA GLU A 139 7.18 4.40 11.08
C GLU A 139 6.85 2.96 11.54
N ALA A 140 5.94 2.28 10.84
CA ALA A 140 5.59 0.88 11.17
C ALA A 140 6.82 -0.03 11.08
N MET A 141 7.64 0.12 10.05
CA MET A 141 8.90 -0.62 9.90
C MET A 141 9.91 -0.22 11.00
N ALA A 142 10.04 1.06 11.34
CA ALA A 142 10.94 1.56 12.38
C ALA A 142 10.57 0.97 13.74
N GLN A 143 9.29 0.97 14.10
CA GLN A 143 8.80 0.37 15.34
C GLN A 143 9.17 -1.12 15.44
N ARG A 144 9.14 -1.84 14.32
CA ARG A 144 9.55 -3.23 14.30
C ARG A 144 11.06 -3.38 14.43
N ILE A 145 11.84 -2.54 13.74
CA ILE A 145 13.30 -2.54 13.83
C ILE A 145 13.79 -2.33 15.26
N ILE A 146 13.22 -1.38 16.02
CA ILE A 146 13.63 -1.14 17.41
C ILE A 146 13.20 -2.27 18.37
N GLN A 147 12.16 -3.03 18.05
CA GLN A 147 11.78 -4.22 18.82
C GLN A 147 12.78 -5.37 18.58
N ASP A 148 13.30 -5.47 17.38
CA ASP A 148 14.16 -6.57 16.93
C ASP A 148 15.66 -6.28 17.11
N THR A 149 16.05 -4.99 17.25
CA THR A 149 17.45 -4.56 17.30
C THR A 149 17.69 -3.53 18.41
N PRO A 150 18.92 -3.34 18.88
CA PRO A 150 19.28 -2.27 19.83
C PRO A 150 19.50 -0.90 19.15
N LEU A 151 19.00 -0.68 17.94
CA LEU A 151 19.18 0.58 17.24
C LEU A 151 18.38 1.71 17.90
N PRO A 152 18.92 2.94 17.94
CA PRO A 152 18.15 4.10 18.37
C PRO A 152 17.05 4.43 17.34
N MET A 153 15.95 5.05 17.83
CA MET A 153 14.76 5.36 17.03
C MET A 153 15.11 6.11 15.73
N GLU A 154 15.97 7.12 15.80
CA GLU A 154 16.35 7.94 14.63
C GLU A 154 16.97 7.11 13.49
N LEU A 155 17.79 6.10 13.84
CA LEU A 155 18.34 5.18 12.83
C LEU A 155 17.28 4.20 12.32
N ALA A 156 16.39 3.72 13.20
CA ALA A 156 15.31 2.84 12.80
C ALA A 156 14.32 3.52 11.85
N GLU A 157 13.97 4.78 12.09
CA GLU A 157 13.14 5.62 11.21
C GLU A 157 13.78 5.78 9.83
N MET A 158 15.08 6.12 9.79
CA MET A 158 15.81 6.22 8.52
C MET A 158 15.82 4.90 7.75
N LEU A 159 16.03 3.77 8.44
CA LEU A 159 16.03 2.45 7.82
C LEU A 159 14.62 2.02 7.37
N GLY A 160 13.60 2.29 8.17
CA GLY A 160 12.21 2.00 7.83
C GLY A 160 11.78 2.72 6.57
N LEU A 161 12.07 4.02 6.48
CA LEU A 161 11.78 4.83 5.29
C LEU A 161 12.59 4.35 4.07
N ALA A 162 13.87 4.00 4.26
CA ALA A 162 14.70 3.47 3.18
C ALA A 162 14.17 2.13 2.65
N MET A 163 13.66 1.25 3.52
CA MET A 163 13.08 -0.04 3.13
C MET A 163 11.77 0.13 2.36
N ALA A 164 10.89 1.02 2.82
CA ALA A 164 9.65 1.35 2.12
C ALA A 164 9.94 1.88 0.71
N GLY A 165 10.88 2.83 0.57
CA GLY A 165 11.31 3.36 -0.71
C GLY A 165 11.98 2.31 -1.60
N ALA A 166 12.81 1.43 -1.03
CA ALA A 166 13.43 0.34 -1.79
C ALA A 166 12.39 -0.65 -2.35
N ALA A 167 11.39 -1.04 -1.55
CA ALA A 167 10.31 -1.91 -2.01
C ALA A 167 9.52 -1.28 -3.17
N GLN A 168 9.18 0.01 -3.06
CA GLN A 168 8.53 0.78 -4.11
C GLN A 168 9.35 0.81 -5.40
N VAL A 169 10.64 1.14 -5.32
CA VAL A 169 11.53 1.24 -6.49
C VAL A 169 11.73 -0.13 -7.15
N MET A 170 11.92 -1.19 -6.37
CA MET A 170 12.13 -2.55 -6.88
C MET A 170 10.85 -3.14 -7.51
N ALA A 171 9.68 -2.74 -7.07
CA ALA A 171 8.41 -3.20 -7.63
C ALA A 171 8.05 -2.54 -8.98
N ARG A 172 8.48 -1.29 -9.21
CA ARG A 172 8.15 -0.48 -10.38
C ARG A 172 8.46 -1.13 -11.75
N PRO A 173 9.60 -1.82 -11.97
CA PRO A 173 9.91 -2.45 -13.27
C PRO A 173 8.88 -3.50 -13.71
N ARG A 174 8.16 -4.12 -12.80
CA ARG A 174 7.11 -5.10 -13.14
C ARG A 174 5.94 -4.48 -13.91
N LEU A 175 5.65 -3.21 -13.68
CA LEU A 175 4.58 -2.48 -14.38
C LEU A 175 4.99 -2.06 -15.79
N ALA A 176 6.27 -1.77 -16.01
CA ALA A 176 6.77 -1.20 -17.26
C ALA A 176 7.05 -2.25 -18.35
N HIS A 177 7.53 -3.43 -17.99
CA HIS A 177 8.10 -4.39 -18.96
C HIS A 177 7.39 -5.76 -18.99
N GLY A 178 6.29 -5.92 -18.26
CA GLY A 178 5.75 -7.25 -18.02
C GLY A 178 6.70 -8.08 -17.13
N ALA A 179 6.18 -9.03 -16.42
CA ALA A 179 7.00 -9.83 -15.52
C ALA A 179 7.75 -10.91 -16.31
N HIS A 180 9.06 -10.73 -16.51
CA HIS A 180 9.92 -11.79 -17.07
C HIS A 180 10.17 -12.94 -16.10
N PHE A 181 9.84 -12.76 -14.81
CA PHE A 181 9.96 -13.77 -13.75
C PHE A 181 8.78 -13.65 -12.76
N PRO A 182 8.43 -14.73 -12.05
CA PRO A 182 7.35 -14.75 -11.05
C PRO A 182 7.55 -13.69 -9.95
N LYS A 183 6.43 -13.18 -9.40
CA LYS A 183 6.47 -12.17 -8.31
C LYS A 183 7.23 -12.68 -7.09
N GLU A 184 7.11 -13.97 -6.80
CA GLU A 184 7.78 -14.65 -5.69
C GLU A 184 9.31 -14.61 -5.84
N VAL A 185 9.84 -14.80 -7.04
CA VAL A 185 11.28 -14.72 -7.32
C VAL A 185 11.79 -13.28 -7.13
N ALA A 186 11.02 -12.29 -7.59
CA ALA A 186 11.36 -10.87 -7.40
C ALA A 186 11.34 -10.50 -5.92
N ALA A 187 10.28 -10.89 -5.20
CA ALA A 187 10.12 -10.65 -3.77
C ALA A 187 11.23 -11.34 -2.97
N GLN A 188 11.61 -12.57 -3.35
CA GLN A 188 12.71 -13.29 -2.72
C GLN A 188 14.05 -12.57 -2.89
N ALA A 189 14.36 -12.11 -4.10
CA ALA A 189 15.59 -11.34 -4.35
C ALA A 189 15.63 -10.03 -3.56
N ALA A 190 14.53 -9.30 -3.54
CA ALA A 190 14.39 -8.06 -2.79
C ALA A 190 14.40 -8.29 -1.27
N GLY A 191 13.73 -9.35 -0.79
CA GLY A 191 13.74 -9.78 0.62
C GLY A 191 15.15 -10.18 1.09
N HIS A 192 15.89 -10.93 0.30
CA HIS A 192 17.28 -11.27 0.60
C HIS A 192 18.18 -10.03 0.68
N LEU A 193 17.99 -9.04 -0.20
CA LEU A 193 18.73 -7.79 -0.14
C LEU A 193 18.38 -7.01 1.15
N ALA A 194 17.10 -6.90 1.46
CA ALA A 194 16.64 -6.21 2.67
C ALA A 194 17.12 -6.91 3.95
N TRP A 195 16.98 -8.24 4.02
CA TRP A 195 17.38 -9.03 5.19
C TRP A 195 18.89 -9.02 5.41
N ARG A 196 19.69 -9.23 4.37
CA ARG A 196 21.14 -9.21 4.51
C ARG A 196 21.68 -7.83 4.89
N GLY A 197 21.03 -6.77 4.45
CA GLY A 197 21.31 -5.42 4.90
C GLY A 197 20.97 -5.24 6.37
N LEU A 198 19.76 -5.56 6.81
CA LEU A 198 19.32 -5.49 8.21
C LEU A 198 19.98 -6.53 9.11
N GLY A 199 20.20 -7.74 8.63
CA GLY A 199 20.85 -8.83 9.37
C GLY A 199 22.31 -8.57 9.76
N SER A 200 22.90 -7.48 9.24
CA SER A 200 24.23 -7.03 9.69
C SER A 200 24.20 -6.30 11.03
N PHE A 201 23.01 -5.83 11.48
CA PHE A 201 22.85 -5.19 12.79
C PHE A 201 22.66 -6.24 13.90
N PRO A 202 23.13 -5.95 15.13
CA PRO A 202 22.91 -6.82 16.26
C PRO A 202 21.40 -6.98 16.53
N VAL A 203 20.94 -8.22 16.67
CA VAL A 203 19.53 -8.49 17.02
C VAL A 203 19.37 -8.64 18.54
N ASN A 204 18.27 -8.12 19.09
CA ASN A 204 17.90 -8.36 20.47
C ASN A 204 17.51 -9.85 20.61
N ARG A 205 18.29 -10.61 21.38
CA ARG A 205 17.85 -11.94 21.81
C ARG A 205 16.75 -11.77 22.85
N MET A 206 15.56 -12.26 22.57
CA MET A 206 14.47 -12.22 23.54
C MET A 206 14.94 -12.74 24.90
N GLY A 207 14.93 -11.90 25.92
CA GLY A 207 15.18 -12.27 27.31
C GLY A 207 16.63 -12.26 27.82
N ALA A 208 17.62 -11.82 27.05
CA ALA A 208 18.95 -11.58 27.57
C ALA A 208 19.03 -10.14 28.13
N PRO A 209 19.33 -9.94 29.43
CA PRO A 209 19.63 -8.60 29.93
C PRO A 209 20.86 -8.06 29.20
N VAL A 210 20.75 -6.84 28.67
CA VAL A 210 21.88 -6.11 28.12
C VAL A 210 22.89 -5.90 29.25
N ASP A 211 24.04 -6.56 29.15
CA ASP A 211 25.16 -6.32 30.07
C ASP A 211 25.86 -5.01 29.67
N PRO A 212 25.74 -3.91 30.41
CA PRO A 212 26.31 -2.63 30.06
C PRO A 212 27.83 -2.53 30.30
N GLY A 213 28.53 -3.66 30.42
CA GLY A 213 29.84 -3.68 31.09
C GLY A 213 31.01 -4.30 30.35
N THR A 214 31.06 -4.42 29.00
CA THR A 214 32.28 -4.96 28.35
C THR A 214 32.63 -4.25 27.06
N ASP A 215 32.87 -2.96 27.09
CA ASP A 215 33.73 -2.32 26.09
C ASP A 215 34.57 -1.20 26.73
N SER A 216 35.58 -1.64 27.49
CA SER A 216 36.71 -0.77 27.83
C SER A 216 37.86 -1.10 26.88
N PRO A 217 38.30 -0.17 26.01
CA PRO A 217 39.50 -0.38 25.23
C PRO A 217 40.69 -0.41 26.20
N GLN A 218 41.38 -1.53 26.27
CA GLN A 218 42.68 -1.63 26.90
C GLN A 218 43.67 -0.78 26.09
N ALA A 219 44.09 0.32 26.70
CA ALA A 219 45.27 1.06 26.26
C ALA A 219 46.52 0.23 26.62
N GLY A 220 47.34 -0.01 25.60
CA GLY A 220 48.66 -0.60 25.66
C GLY A 220 49.46 -0.20 24.45
#